data_52dcb34db6457c06e5a88a7929b9f5ff
#
_entry.id   52dcb34db6457c06e5a88a7929b9f5ff
#
_cell.length_a   1.000
_cell.length_b   1.000
_cell.length_c   1.000
_cell.angle_alpha   90.00
_cell.angle_beta   90.00
_cell.angle_gamma   90.00
#
_symmetry.space_group_name_H-M   'P 1'
#
loop_
_entity.id
_entity.type
_entity.pdbx_description
1 polymer ?
#
loop_
_entity_poly.entity_id
_entity_poly.type
_entity_poly.pdbx_seq_one_letter_code
_entity_poly.pdbx_strand_id
1 'polypeptide(L)'
;MTHTIGMISLGCAKNQVNAEHMLWLLRQAGYEISPDPDGAELVIVNTCGFIESAKTEAIDNILAMAQLKAEGRIQKILVTGCLAQRYQEEILKELPEVDGVLGTGSYYDVANAVGQVLSGKCYKRFDDINADQSEDGRILTTPEYYAYLKIAEGCDNHCAYCVIPKLRGKLRSRPMEDLIKEAEQLASDGVKELIVVAQDTSRYGLDLYGERKLAELLRRLCKIDGLVWVRVHYLYPDEMSQELIDVLANEPKIVKYLDIPIQHINDEILRKMNRRGNGEYVRQLFTKLRHEIPGLVLRTSLITGLPGEGEVEFAQLCDFLKEYKLERVGAFAFSPEEGTRAAEMEYPDTEIAKQRAEQVAEIQSRIMDDYNESCVGQVMQVLCEGYDPDEESYYGRTYADSPDIDGKIWFTAEKHIKTGDFVAIHVLDTYDEELVGVLEEEYNDDCE
;
A
#
# COMPACT_ATOMS: atom_id res chain seq x y z
N MET A 1 22.10 -23.90 19.46
CA MET A 1 22.35 -23.18 18.20
C MET A 1 21.17 -22.28 17.97
N THR A 2 21.41 -21.05 17.60
CA THR A 2 20.33 -20.11 17.27
C THR A 2 19.89 -20.42 15.85
N HIS A 3 18.59 -20.69 15.63
CA HIS A 3 18.06 -20.96 14.29
C HIS A 3 17.89 -19.65 13.51
N THR A 4 18.23 -19.68 12.23
CA THR A 4 18.17 -18.54 11.32
C THR A 4 16.91 -18.59 10.48
N ILE A 5 16.14 -17.49 10.48
CA ILE A 5 14.85 -17.36 9.80
C ILE A 5 14.96 -16.27 8.72
N GLY A 6 14.65 -16.63 7.48
CA GLY A 6 14.44 -15.68 6.38
C GLY A 6 12.97 -15.35 6.21
N MET A 7 12.66 -14.18 5.64
CA MET A 7 11.28 -13.79 5.32
C MET A 7 11.19 -13.12 3.94
N ILE A 8 10.24 -13.57 3.15
CA ILE A 8 9.78 -12.91 1.92
C ILE A 8 8.40 -12.34 2.22
N SER A 9 8.21 -11.04 2.09
CA SER A 9 6.91 -10.39 2.30
C SER A 9 6.39 -9.82 0.98
N LEU A 10 5.24 -10.32 0.55
CA LEU A 10 4.60 -9.96 -0.70
C LEU A 10 3.31 -9.15 -0.46
N GLY A 11 2.90 -8.39 -1.47
CA GLY A 11 1.63 -7.69 -1.51
C GLY A 11 1.67 -6.30 -0.90
N CYS A 12 0.64 -5.93 -0.16
CA CYS A 12 0.38 -4.54 0.25
C CYS A 12 1.06 -4.15 1.58
N ALA A 13 1.13 -2.83 1.84
CA ALA A 13 1.67 -2.25 3.08
C ALA A 13 1.08 -2.85 4.37
N LYS A 14 -0.23 -3.21 4.39
CA LYS A 14 -0.84 -3.87 5.57
C LYS A 14 -0.23 -5.26 5.82
N ASN A 15 0.06 -6.01 4.76
CA ASN A 15 0.71 -7.32 4.85
C ASN A 15 2.17 -7.20 5.28
N GLN A 16 2.85 -6.14 4.82
CA GLN A 16 4.21 -5.81 5.25
C GLN A 16 4.27 -5.49 6.74
N VAL A 17 3.37 -4.67 7.27
CA VAL A 17 3.29 -4.40 8.72
C VAL A 17 3.10 -5.69 9.52
N ASN A 18 2.27 -6.63 9.03
CA ASN A 18 2.13 -7.94 9.69
C ASN A 18 3.44 -8.75 9.66
N ALA A 19 4.20 -8.69 8.57
CA ALA A 19 5.52 -9.33 8.48
C ALA A 19 6.49 -8.73 9.50
N GLU A 20 6.52 -7.41 9.65
CA GLU A 20 7.37 -6.70 10.61
C GLU A 20 7.03 -7.07 12.06
N HIS A 21 5.75 -7.26 12.40
CA HIS A 21 5.34 -7.82 13.69
C HIS A 21 5.81 -9.27 13.87
N MET A 22 5.67 -10.11 12.84
CA MET A 22 6.16 -11.49 12.90
C MET A 22 7.67 -11.55 13.13
N LEU A 23 8.45 -10.71 12.46
CA LEU A 23 9.90 -10.61 12.65
C LEU A 23 10.24 -10.23 14.08
N TRP A 24 9.51 -9.28 14.67
CA TRP A 24 9.70 -8.89 16.07
C TRP A 24 9.40 -10.05 17.03
N LEU A 25 8.28 -10.77 16.85
CA LEU A 25 7.92 -11.94 17.67
C LEU A 25 8.98 -13.04 17.59
N LEU A 26 9.53 -13.30 16.40
CA LEU A 26 10.60 -14.27 16.19
C LEU A 26 11.87 -13.87 16.93
N ARG A 27 12.25 -12.60 16.85
CA ARG A 27 13.42 -12.06 17.57
C ARG A 27 13.26 -12.15 19.08
N GLN A 28 12.05 -11.86 19.61
CA GLN A 28 11.74 -12.02 21.05
C GLN A 28 11.81 -13.50 21.48
N ALA A 29 11.48 -14.43 20.60
CA ALA A 29 11.59 -15.87 20.85
C ALA A 29 13.04 -16.40 20.71
N GLY A 30 14.01 -15.55 20.37
CA GLY A 30 15.43 -15.89 20.29
C GLY A 30 15.88 -16.44 18.95
N TYR A 31 15.08 -16.28 17.89
CA TYR A 31 15.51 -16.60 16.51
C TYR A 31 16.38 -15.46 15.94
N GLU A 32 17.32 -15.82 15.07
CA GLU A 32 18.12 -14.88 14.30
C GLU A 32 17.42 -14.60 12.96
N ILE A 33 17.28 -13.33 12.61
CA ILE A 33 16.64 -12.92 11.36
C ILE A 33 17.73 -12.72 10.30
N SER A 34 17.61 -13.45 9.19
CA SER A 34 18.46 -13.27 8.01
C SER A 34 17.83 -12.27 7.04
N PRO A 35 18.59 -11.28 6.57
CA PRO A 35 18.11 -10.40 5.49
C PRO A 35 18.02 -11.13 4.15
N ASP A 36 18.82 -12.20 3.96
CA ASP A 36 18.78 -13.05 2.79
C ASP A 36 18.10 -14.38 3.18
N PRO A 37 17.01 -14.77 2.50
CA PRO A 37 16.35 -16.06 2.71
C PRO A 37 17.26 -17.24 2.31
N ASP A 38 18.21 -17.04 1.40
CA ASP A 38 19.17 -18.07 0.99
C ASP A 38 20.15 -18.40 2.12
N GLY A 39 20.21 -19.66 2.48
CA GLY A 39 21.00 -20.15 3.59
C GLY A 39 20.32 -20.06 4.96
N ALA A 40 19.10 -19.54 5.06
CA ALA A 40 18.30 -19.60 6.27
C ALA A 40 17.81 -21.04 6.53
N GLU A 41 17.69 -21.45 7.79
CA GLU A 41 17.18 -22.78 8.12
C GLU A 41 15.68 -22.90 7.79
N LEU A 42 14.92 -21.81 8.02
CA LEU A 42 13.50 -21.74 7.65
C LEU A 42 13.21 -20.41 6.95
N VAL A 43 12.46 -20.46 5.87
CA VAL A 43 11.96 -19.29 5.17
C VAL A 43 10.45 -19.15 5.36
N ILE A 44 10.02 -17.98 5.78
CA ILE A 44 8.61 -17.60 5.85
C ILE A 44 8.25 -16.84 4.58
N VAL A 45 7.22 -17.30 3.85
CA VAL A 45 6.65 -16.58 2.71
C VAL A 45 5.32 -15.98 3.15
N ASN A 46 5.32 -14.67 3.39
CA ASN A 46 4.12 -13.90 3.73
C ASN A 46 3.44 -13.43 2.43
N THR A 47 2.31 -14.05 2.11
CA THR A 47 1.71 -14.06 0.79
C THR A 47 0.58 -13.06 0.62
N CYS A 48 0.39 -12.57 -0.61
CA CYS A 48 -0.82 -11.91 -1.07
C CYS A 48 -1.76 -12.93 -1.75
N GLY A 49 -3.07 -12.72 -1.64
CA GLY A 49 -4.08 -13.60 -2.25
C GLY A 49 -5.31 -12.79 -2.71
N PHE A 50 -5.09 -11.49 -3.04
CA PHE A 50 -6.18 -10.56 -3.33
C PHE A 50 -6.66 -10.66 -4.78
N ILE A 51 -5.74 -10.70 -5.75
CA ILE A 51 -6.02 -10.81 -7.19
C ILE A 51 -5.15 -11.89 -7.81
N GLU A 52 -5.52 -12.35 -9.03
CA GLU A 52 -4.85 -13.48 -9.68
C GLU A 52 -3.34 -13.27 -9.84
N SER A 53 -2.90 -12.09 -10.30
CA SER A 53 -1.47 -11.78 -10.47
C SER A 53 -0.70 -11.90 -9.14
N ALA A 54 -1.27 -11.43 -8.04
CA ALA A 54 -0.65 -11.53 -6.72
C ALA A 54 -0.64 -12.97 -6.18
N LYS A 55 -1.59 -13.81 -6.57
CA LYS A 55 -1.58 -15.26 -6.26
C LYS A 55 -0.46 -15.96 -7.04
N THR A 56 -0.32 -15.66 -8.33
CA THR A 56 0.75 -16.18 -9.17
C THR A 56 2.12 -15.82 -8.59
N GLU A 57 2.35 -14.54 -8.28
CA GLU A 57 3.59 -14.08 -7.63
C GLU A 57 3.88 -14.84 -6.33
N ALA A 58 2.86 -15.04 -5.49
CA ALA A 58 3.02 -15.77 -4.24
C ALA A 58 3.39 -17.23 -4.46
N ILE A 59 2.76 -17.91 -5.41
CA ILE A 59 3.06 -19.29 -5.77
C ILE A 59 4.48 -19.42 -6.36
N ASP A 60 4.86 -18.51 -7.25
CA ASP A 60 6.20 -18.51 -7.86
C ASP A 60 7.30 -18.34 -6.80
N ASN A 61 7.09 -17.47 -5.81
CA ASN A 61 8.02 -17.32 -4.70
C ASN A 61 8.08 -18.58 -3.80
N ILE A 62 6.94 -19.23 -3.54
CA ILE A 62 6.94 -20.50 -2.79
C ILE A 62 7.71 -21.58 -3.56
N LEU A 63 7.51 -21.68 -4.87
CA LEU A 63 8.22 -22.64 -5.72
C LEU A 63 9.73 -22.35 -5.82
N ALA A 64 10.11 -21.07 -5.86
CA ALA A 64 11.53 -20.67 -5.80
C ALA A 64 12.17 -21.13 -4.47
N MET A 65 11.47 -20.98 -3.34
CA MET A 65 11.94 -21.49 -2.04
C MET A 65 11.95 -23.02 -2.00
N ALA A 66 11.00 -23.68 -2.65
CA ALA A 66 10.99 -25.15 -2.78
C ALA A 66 12.23 -25.65 -3.54
N GLN A 67 12.67 -24.92 -4.57
CA GLN A 67 13.92 -25.24 -5.29
C GLN A 67 15.14 -25.09 -4.35
N LEU A 68 15.28 -24.00 -3.60
CA LEU A 68 16.35 -23.82 -2.62
C LEU A 68 16.35 -24.94 -1.56
N LYS A 69 15.17 -25.38 -1.15
CA LYS A 69 15.02 -26.50 -0.23
C LYS A 69 15.49 -27.82 -0.85
N ALA A 70 15.17 -28.10 -2.11
CA ALA A 70 15.64 -29.28 -2.83
C ALA A 70 17.17 -29.30 -3.03
N GLU A 71 17.79 -28.11 -3.17
CA GLU A 71 19.23 -27.91 -3.25
C GLU A 71 19.92 -27.99 -1.88
N GLY A 72 19.16 -28.08 -0.78
CA GLY A 72 19.70 -28.15 0.58
C GLY A 72 20.21 -26.80 1.13
N ARG A 73 19.85 -25.69 0.49
CA ARG A 73 20.24 -24.32 0.88
C ARG A 73 19.34 -23.76 2.00
N ILE A 74 18.10 -24.19 2.04
CA ILE A 74 17.16 -23.98 3.14
C ILE A 74 16.59 -25.33 3.59
N GLN A 75 16.02 -25.41 4.80
CA GLN A 75 15.50 -26.69 5.30
C GLN A 75 13.98 -26.71 5.34
N LYS A 76 13.33 -25.57 5.62
CA LYS A 76 11.90 -25.48 5.92
C LYS A 76 11.24 -24.28 5.26
N ILE A 77 9.96 -24.43 4.90
CA ILE A 77 9.11 -23.37 4.34
C ILE A 77 7.84 -23.25 5.16
N LEU A 78 7.54 -22.05 5.66
CA LEU A 78 6.30 -21.68 6.33
C LEU A 78 5.58 -20.62 5.50
N VAL A 79 4.33 -20.88 5.10
CA VAL A 79 3.52 -19.94 4.32
C VAL A 79 2.51 -19.24 5.23
N THR A 80 2.39 -17.93 5.09
CA THR A 80 1.41 -17.12 5.84
C THR A 80 0.79 -16.04 4.94
N GLY A 81 -0.14 -15.24 5.49
CA GLY A 81 -0.76 -14.12 4.79
C GLY A 81 -2.08 -14.46 4.11
N CYS A 82 -2.45 -13.63 3.11
CA CYS A 82 -3.78 -13.68 2.52
C CYS A 82 -4.01 -14.94 1.67
N LEU A 83 -3.01 -15.43 0.93
CA LEU A 83 -3.13 -16.70 0.19
C LEU A 83 -3.31 -17.86 1.16
N ALA A 84 -2.52 -17.89 2.23
CA ALA A 84 -2.63 -18.89 3.29
C ALA A 84 -4.03 -18.91 3.93
N GLN A 85 -4.60 -17.74 4.22
CA GLN A 85 -5.95 -17.64 4.75
C GLN A 85 -7.01 -18.10 3.76
N ARG A 86 -6.81 -17.84 2.46
CA ARG A 86 -7.77 -18.14 1.42
C ARG A 86 -7.90 -19.63 1.14
N TYR A 87 -6.76 -20.31 1.03
CA TYR A 87 -6.68 -21.70 0.59
C TYR A 87 -6.34 -22.69 1.72
N GLN A 88 -5.94 -22.19 2.88
CA GLN A 88 -5.74 -22.97 4.10
C GLN A 88 -4.96 -24.28 3.88
N GLU A 89 -5.57 -25.42 4.23
CA GLU A 89 -4.94 -26.75 4.11
C GLU A 89 -4.71 -27.19 2.66
N GLU A 90 -5.36 -26.58 1.69
CA GLU A 90 -5.18 -26.87 0.29
C GLU A 90 -3.75 -26.60 -0.18
N ILE A 91 -3.12 -25.53 0.40
CA ILE A 91 -1.71 -25.20 0.13
C ILE A 91 -0.80 -26.41 0.43
N LEU A 92 -1.02 -27.12 1.54
CA LEU A 92 -0.20 -28.29 1.90
C LEU A 92 -0.44 -29.51 0.98
N LYS A 93 -1.57 -29.56 0.28
CA LYS A 93 -1.88 -30.64 -0.67
C LYS A 93 -1.27 -30.36 -2.04
N GLU A 94 -1.40 -29.12 -2.51
CA GLU A 94 -0.96 -28.71 -3.84
C GLU A 94 0.55 -28.35 -3.87
N LEU A 95 1.11 -27.95 -2.74
CA LEU A 95 2.53 -27.59 -2.56
C LEU A 95 3.14 -28.41 -1.42
N PRO A 96 3.43 -29.71 -1.65
CA PRO A 96 3.91 -30.63 -0.61
C PRO A 96 5.29 -30.27 -0.03
N GLU A 97 6.02 -29.34 -0.65
CA GLU A 97 7.28 -28.80 -0.16
C GLU A 97 7.10 -27.88 1.04
N VAL A 98 5.88 -27.34 1.25
CA VAL A 98 5.55 -26.44 2.37
C VAL A 98 5.43 -27.26 3.66
N ASP A 99 6.12 -26.83 4.71
CA ASP A 99 6.16 -27.53 6.01
C ASP A 99 5.11 -26.99 7.00
N GLY A 100 4.56 -25.79 6.76
CA GLY A 100 3.52 -25.24 7.62
C GLY A 100 2.78 -24.05 7.00
N VAL A 101 1.55 -23.82 7.50
CA VAL A 101 0.67 -22.73 7.02
C VAL A 101 0.01 -22.01 8.19
N LEU A 102 0.06 -20.67 8.16
CA LEU A 102 -0.63 -19.79 9.12
C LEU A 102 -1.60 -18.86 8.41
N GLY A 103 -2.85 -18.81 8.88
CA GLY A 103 -3.83 -17.83 8.41
C GLY A 103 -3.56 -16.41 8.94
N THR A 104 -4.26 -15.44 8.37
CA THR A 104 -4.17 -14.01 8.77
C THR A 104 -4.62 -13.77 10.21
N GLY A 105 -5.50 -14.61 10.76
CA GLY A 105 -5.91 -14.58 12.16
C GLY A 105 -4.89 -15.20 13.13
N SER A 106 -3.79 -15.78 12.63
CA SER A 106 -2.88 -16.60 13.45
C SER A 106 -1.42 -16.17 13.36
N TYR A 107 -1.08 -15.03 12.72
CA TYR A 107 0.33 -14.62 12.55
C TYR A 107 1.07 -14.36 13.87
N TYR A 108 0.36 -14.04 14.94
CA TYR A 108 0.93 -13.88 16.27
C TYR A 108 1.54 -15.18 16.84
N ASP A 109 1.15 -16.33 16.31
CA ASP A 109 1.65 -17.66 16.69
C ASP A 109 2.91 -18.09 15.92
N VAL A 110 3.49 -17.20 15.12
CA VAL A 110 4.62 -17.48 14.22
C VAL A 110 5.81 -18.12 14.92
N ALA A 111 6.15 -17.70 16.15
CA ALA A 111 7.28 -18.25 16.89
C ALA A 111 7.06 -19.73 17.27
N ASN A 112 5.84 -20.09 17.70
CA ASN A 112 5.49 -21.48 17.96
C ASN A 112 5.45 -22.29 16.66
N ALA A 113 4.88 -21.75 15.59
CA ALA A 113 4.82 -22.39 14.28
C ALA A 113 6.22 -22.76 13.77
N VAL A 114 7.15 -21.82 13.81
CA VAL A 114 8.56 -22.01 13.44
C VAL A 114 9.18 -23.12 14.29
N GLY A 115 9.01 -23.13 15.60
CA GLY A 115 9.51 -24.16 16.49
C GLY A 115 8.97 -25.57 16.15
N GLN A 116 7.69 -25.70 15.86
CA GLN A 116 7.07 -26.97 15.46
C GLN A 116 7.62 -27.44 14.10
N VAL A 117 7.71 -26.54 13.11
CA VAL A 117 8.20 -26.85 11.77
C VAL A 117 9.68 -27.27 11.81
N LEU A 118 10.54 -26.56 12.55
CA LEU A 118 11.95 -26.94 12.75
C LEU A 118 12.11 -28.28 13.47
N SER A 119 11.15 -28.65 14.35
CA SER A 119 11.13 -29.97 14.97
C SER A 119 10.69 -31.10 14.03
N GLY A 120 10.41 -30.81 12.77
CA GLY A 120 10.00 -31.78 11.74
C GLY A 120 8.48 -32.07 11.71
N LYS A 121 7.66 -31.28 12.38
CA LYS A 121 6.20 -31.43 12.35
C LYS A 121 5.59 -30.52 11.29
N CYS A 122 4.60 -31.00 10.56
CA CYS A 122 3.75 -30.14 9.74
C CYS A 122 2.85 -29.31 10.66
N TYR A 123 2.87 -27.99 10.50
CA TYR A 123 2.10 -27.08 11.36
C TYR A 123 1.06 -26.29 10.55
N LYS A 124 -0.17 -26.22 11.09
CA LYS A 124 -1.25 -25.43 10.48
C LYS A 124 -2.09 -24.78 11.56
N ARG A 125 -2.43 -23.51 11.36
CA ARG A 125 -3.32 -22.76 12.28
C ARG A 125 -4.11 -21.68 11.57
N PHE A 126 -5.44 -21.64 11.83
CA PHE A 126 -6.39 -20.71 11.22
C PHE A 126 -7.37 -20.27 12.30
N ASP A 127 -6.97 -19.28 13.08
CA ASP A 127 -7.82 -18.71 14.13
C ASP A 127 -8.85 -17.73 13.56
N ASP A 128 -9.74 -17.25 14.41
CA ASP A 128 -10.75 -16.26 14.04
C ASP A 128 -10.10 -14.98 13.54
N ILE A 129 -10.34 -14.65 12.28
CA ILE A 129 -9.84 -13.42 11.65
C ILE A 129 -10.43 -12.14 12.26
N ASN A 130 -11.47 -12.25 13.10
CA ASN A 130 -12.08 -11.13 13.80
C ASN A 130 -11.58 -10.97 15.24
N ALA A 131 -10.72 -11.86 15.72
CA ALA A 131 -10.12 -11.73 17.03
C ALA A 131 -9.17 -10.52 17.08
N ASP A 132 -9.16 -9.85 18.23
CA ASP A 132 -8.17 -8.81 18.48
C ASP A 132 -6.79 -9.43 18.60
N GLN A 133 -5.83 -8.82 17.91
CA GLN A 133 -4.43 -9.25 17.92
C GLN A 133 -3.59 -8.12 18.52
N SER A 134 -2.72 -8.46 19.48
CA SER A 134 -1.73 -7.51 19.98
C SER A 134 -0.68 -7.24 18.90
N GLU A 135 -0.38 -5.98 18.67
CA GLU A 135 0.64 -5.51 17.73
C GLU A 135 1.73 -4.75 18.49
N ASP A 136 2.32 -5.41 19.51
CA ASP A 136 3.37 -4.87 20.37
C ASP A 136 4.76 -5.00 19.71
N GLY A 137 5.22 -3.95 19.09
CA GLY A 137 6.56 -3.87 18.50
C GLY A 137 6.66 -4.49 17.11
N ARG A 138 7.64 -4.02 16.33
CA ARG A 138 7.94 -4.53 14.99
C ARG A 138 9.39 -4.25 14.60
N ILE A 139 9.90 -4.97 13.62
CA ILE A 139 11.18 -4.72 12.97
C ILE A 139 10.87 -4.19 11.58
N LEU A 140 11.23 -2.94 11.32
CA LEU A 140 10.96 -2.32 10.03
C LEU A 140 11.69 -3.05 8.90
N THR A 141 10.99 -3.23 7.80
CA THR A 141 11.52 -3.72 6.52
C THR A 141 11.52 -2.64 5.44
N THR A 142 10.94 -1.47 5.74
CA THR A 142 11.10 -0.25 4.97
C THR A 142 12.46 0.38 5.22
N PRO A 143 12.96 1.28 4.34
CA PRO A 143 14.04 2.18 4.67
C PRO A 143 13.77 2.97 5.97
N GLU A 144 14.84 3.38 6.67
CA GLU A 144 14.75 3.99 8.01
C GLU A 144 13.97 5.31 8.04
N TYR A 145 13.81 5.99 6.89
CA TYR A 145 13.20 7.32 6.81
C TYR A 145 11.67 7.32 6.61
N TYR A 146 11.04 6.18 6.30
CA TYR A 146 9.58 6.09 6.28
C TYR A 146 9.05 4.79 6.88
N ALA A 147 7.82 4.83 7.36
CA ALA A 147 7.13 3.63 7.86
C ALA A 147 5.61 3.70 7.60
N TYR A 148 5.01 2.53 7.42
CA TYR A 148 3.56 2.41 7.39
C TYR A 148 3.01 2.31 8.81
N LEU A 149 1.96 3.06 9.13
CA LEU A 149 1.19 2.92 10.37
C LEU A 149 -0.17 2.30 10.05
N LYS A 150 -0.32 1.02 10.35
CA LYS A 150 -1.59 0.31 10.16
C LYS A 150 -2.53 0.65 11.33
N ILE A 151 -3.59 1.44 11.04
CA ILE A 151 -4.51 1.96 12.05
C ILE A 151 -5.73 1.07 12.30
N ALA A 152 -6.03 0.17 11.36
CA ALA A 152 -7.12 -0.79 11.46
C ALA A 152 -6.86 -2.02 10.60
N GLU A 153 -7.57 -3.12 10.87
CA GLU A 153 -7.59 -4.35 10.09
C GLU A 153 -9.02 -4.69 9.69
N GLY A 154 -9.22 -5.28 8.50
CA GLY A 154 -10.52 -5.69 8.01
C GLY A 154 -11.36 -4.56 7.42
N CYS A 155 -12.51 -4.91 6.81
CA CYS A 155 -13.35 -3.94 6.09
C CYS A 155 -14.81 -4.38 6.05
N ASP A 156 -15.73 -3.45 6.31
CA ASP A 156 -17.19 -3.66 6.30
C ASP A 156 -17.88 -3.09 5.04
N ASN A 157 -17.13 -2.66 4.03
CA ASN A 157 -17.75 -2.06 2.82
C ASN A 157 -18.43 -3.08 1.91
N HIS A 158 -18.02 -4.34 1.94
CA HIS A 158 -18.62 -5.44 1.15
C HIS A 158 -18.76 -5.14 -0.34
N CYS A 159 -17.77 -4.47 -0.95
CA CYS A 159 -17.73 -4.26 -2.40
C CYS A 159 -17.85 -5.61 -3.13
N ALA A 160 -18.65 -5.68 -4.19
CA ALA A 160 -19.03 -6.95 -4.83
C ALA A 160 -17.84 -7.72 -5.43
N TYR A 161 -16.76 -7.04 -5.81
CA TYR A 161 -15.54 -7.60 -6.37
C TYR A 161 -14.49 -7.97 -5.30
N CYS A 162 -14.70 -7.63 -4.02
CA CYS A 162 -13.65 -7.63 -3.01
C CYS A 162 -13.73 -8.85 -2.09
N VAL A 163 -12.62 -9.56 -1.93
CA VAL A 163 -12.49 -10.73 -1.07
C VAL A 163 -11.99 -10.38 0.35
N ILE A 164 -11.59 -9.13 0.61
CA ILE A 164 -10.99 -8.69 1.88
C ILE A 164 -11.81 -9.05 3.12
N PRO A 165 -13.15 -8.89 3.18
CA PRO A 165 -13.91 -9.29 4.36
C PRO A 165 -13.77 -10.77 4.72
N LYS A 166 -13.49 -11.64 3.72
CA LYS A 166 -13.27 -13.08 3.93
C LYS A 166 -11.83 -13.39 4.37
N LEU A 167 -10.88 -12.53 4.03
CA LEU A 167 -9.45 -12.73 4.33
C LEU A 167 -8.99 -12.02 5.59
N ARG A 168 -9.57 -10.85 5.89
CA ARG A 168 -9.13 -9.95 6.96
C ARG A 168 -10.24 -9.64 7.98
N GLY A 169 -11.46 -10.14 7.75
CA GLY A 169 -12.59 -9.95 8.64
C GLY A 169 -13.21 -8.56 8.61
N LYS A 170 -13.95 -8.25 9.68
CA LYS A 170 -14.62 -6.97 9.91
C LYS A 170 -13.61 -5.88 10.26
N LEU A 171 -14.04 -4.63 10.11
CA LEU A 171 -13.28 -3.48 10.61
C LEU A 171 -12.95 -3.65 12.10
N ARG A 172 -11.69 -3.55 12.43
CA ARG A 172 -11.16 -3.50 13.80
C ARG A 172 -10.11 -2.41 13.88
N SER A 173 -10.49 -1.29 14.49
CA SER A 173 -9.60 -0.15 14.71
C SER A 173 -8.68 -0.42 15.90
N ARG A 174 -7.43 -0.03 15.77
CA ARG A 174 -6.48 -0.06 16.89
C ARG A 174 -6.73 1.14 17.82
N PRO A 175 -6.53 0.97 19.14
CA PRO A 175 -6.64 2.07 20.09
C PRO A 175 -5.73 3.24 19.72
N MET A 176 -6.27 4.47 19.80
CA MET A 176 -5.53 5.68 19.40
C MET A 176 -4.23 5.86 20.19
N GLU A 177 -4.25 5.55 21.48
CA GLU A 177 -3.07 5.69 22.36
C GLU A 177 -1.94 4.75 21.93
N ASP A 178 -2.27 3.53 21.50
CA ASP A 178 -1.28 2.57 21.02
C ASP A 178 -0.65 3.03 19.69
N LEU A 179 -1.48 3.61 18.80
CA LEU A 179 -1.02 4.19 17.54
C LEU A 179 -0.09 5.37 17.74
N ILE A 180 -0.42 6.25 18.69
CA ILE A 180 0.43 7.41 19.02
C ILE A 180 1.75 6.94 19.60
N LYS A 181 1.72 6.00 20.55
CA LYS A 181 2.94 5.43 21.13
C LYS A 181 3.84 4.77 20.08
N GLU A 182 3.26 4.02 19.15
CA GLU A 182 4.02 3.42 18.04
C GLU A 182 4.62 4.49 17.13
N ALA A 183 3.85 5.52 16.77
CA ALA A 183 4.32 6.61 15.92
C ALA A 183 5.43 7.44 16.59
N GLU A 184 5.35 7.67 17.90
CA GLU A 184 6.42 8.32 18.69
C GLU A 184 7.70 7.48 18.69
N GLN A 185 7.58 6.14 18.83
CA GLN A 185 8.73 5.24 18.74
C GLN A 185 9.36 5.28 17.36
N LEU A 186 8.56 5.18 16.29
CA LEU A 186 9.04 5.24 14.91
C LEU A 186 9.77 6.56 14.62
N ALA A 187 9.22 7.69 15.07
CA ALA A 187 9.87 8.99 14.93
C ALA A 187 11.20 9.06 15.70
N SER A 188 11.25 8.50 16.92
CA SER A 188 12.47 8.38 17.73
C SER A 188 13.54 7.51 17.06
N ASP A 189 13.13 6.50 16.31
CA ASP A 189 14.00 5.60 15.55
C ASP A 189 14.49 6.21 14.22
N GLY A 190 14.03 7.42 13.86
CA GLY A 190 14.48 8.17 12.69
C GLY A 190 13.49 8.27 11.53
N VAL A 191 12.29 7.70 11.65
CA VAL A 191 11.25 7.81 10.63
C VAL A 191 10.82 9.27 10.48
N LYS A 192 10.86 9.78 9.26
CA LYS A 192 10.49 11.16 8.90
C LYS A 192 9.14 11.23 8.17
N GLU A 193 8.78 10.20 7.40
CA GLU A 193 7.47 10.09 6.76
C GLU A 193 6.67 8.93 7.38
N LEU A 194 5.46 9.22 7.87
CA LEU A 194 4.53 8.25 8.39
C LEU A 194 3.35 8.08 7.44
N ILE A 195 3.14 6.87 6.94
CA ILE A 195 2.10 6.55 5.97
C ILE A 195 0.99 5.78 6.67
N VAL A 196 -0.15 6.44 6.87
CA VAL A 196 -1.32 5.89 7.55
C VAL A 196 -2.10 4.98 6.61
N VAL A 197 -2.26 3.71 6.98
CA VAL A 197 -2.89 2.67 6.15
C VAL A 197 -3.93 1.85 6.91
N ALA A 198 -4.98 1.46 6.20
CA ALA A 198 -5.96 0.43 6.56
C ALA A 198 -6.57 -0.10 5.26
N GLN A 199 -7.57 -0.97 5.32
CA GLN A 199 -8.38 -1.30 4.15
C GLN A 199 -9.34 -0.16 3.77
N ASP A 200 -9.74 0.64 4.77
CA ASP A 200 -10.51 1.88 4.66
C ASP A 200 -10.15 2.76 5.86
N THR A 201 -9.27 3.73 5.66
CA THR A 201 -8.80 4.62 6.74
C THR A 201 -9.87 5.61 7.20
N SER A 202 -10.78 6.00 6.30
CA SER A 202 -11.84 6.97 6.59
C SER A 202 -12.84 6.50 7.64
N ARG A 203 -12.92 5.19 7.88
CA ARG A 203 -13.81 4.59 8.91
C ARG A 203 -13.15 4.34 10.26
N TYR A 204 -11.88 4.70 10.40
CA TYR A 204 -11.15 4.50 11.65
C TYR A 204 -11.92 5.02 12.87
N GLY A 205 -12.03 4.18 13.88
CA GLY A 205 -12.68 4.48 15.16
C GLY A 205 -14.17 4.18 15.22
N LEU A 206 -14.83 3.95 14.07
CA LEU A 206 -16.28 3.75 14.04
C LEU A 206 -16.73 2.53 14.85
N ASP A 207 -15.98 1.44 14.79
CA ASP A 207 -16.22 0.21 15.56
C ASP A 207 -15.83 0.34 17.04
N LEU A 208 -14.72 1.02 17.33
CA LEU A 208 -14.13 1.10 18.66
C LEU A 208 -14.71 2.24 19.51
N TYR A 209 -14.99 3.40 18.91
CA TYR A 209 -15.47 4.61 19.62
C TYR A 209 -16.91 4.99 19.29
N GLY A 210 -17.56 4.30 18.34
CA GLY A 210 -18.89 4.64 17.84
C GLY A 210 -18.94 5.85 16.90
N GLU A 211 -17.81 6.45 16.58
CA GLU A 211 -17.67 7.60 15.69
C GLU A 211 -16.34 7.58 14.93
N ARG A 212 -16.27 8.30 13.81
CA ARG A 212 -15.03 8.40 13.02
C ARG A 212 -14.01 9.24 13.77
N LYS A 213 -12.78 8.73 13.89
CA LYS A 213 -11.68 9.33 14.66
C LYS A 213 -10.44 9.63 13.82
N LEU A 214 -10.49 9.48 12.49
CA LEU A 214 -9.32 9.73 11.65
C LEU A 214 -8.82 11.17 11.77
N ALA A 215 -9.71 12.18 11.74
CA ALA A 215 -9.33 13.58 11.87
C ALA A 215 -8.62 13.87 13.21
N GLU A 216 -9.11 13.30 14.31
CA GLU A 216 -8.48 13.43 15.63
C GLU A 216 -7.11 12.75 15.67
N LEU A 217 -7.02 11.52 15.14
CA LEU A 217 -5.76 10.79 15.06
C LEU A 217 -4.71 11.57 14.27
N LEU A 218 -5.05 12.08 13.09
CA LEU A 218 -4.14 12.86 12.26
C LEU A 218 -3.62 14.12 12.95
N ARG A 219 -4.49 14.87 13.64
CA ARG A 219 -4.05 16.02 14.45
C ARG A 219 -3.04 15.63 15.54
N ARG A 220 -3.21 14.47 16.15
CA ARG A 220 -2.28 13.98 17.18
C ARG A 220 -0.96 13.52 16.56
N LEU A 221 -0.99 12.78 15.45
CA LEU A 221 0.21 12.36 14.71
C LEU A 221 1.05 13.56 14.26
N CYS A 222 0.41 14.63 13.78
CA CYS A 222 1.10 15.86 13.37
C CYS A 222 1.84 16.58 14.50
N LYS A 223 1.50 16.30 15.78
CA LYS A 223 2.19 16.88 16.94
C LYS A 223 3.47 16.14 17.33
N ILE A 224 3.72 14.97 16.76
CA ILE A 224 4.90 14.16 17.07
C ILE A 224 6.14 14.84 16.50
N ASP A 225 7.12 15.12 17.35
CA ASP A 225 8.42 15.63 16.92
C ASP A 225 9.18 14.58 16.11
N GLY A 226 9.98 15.04 15.14
CA GLY A 226 10.74 14.15 14.23
C GLY A 226 10.00 13.76 12.96
N LEU A 227 8.66 13.69 12.97
CA LEU A 227 7.90 13.50 11.75
C LEU A 227 7.88 14.79 10.93
N VAL A 228 8.15 14.66 9.63
CA VAL A 228 8.09 15.75 8.64
C VAL A 228 6.83 15.61 7.79
N TRP A 229 6.55 14.38 7.31
CA TRP A 229 5.39 14.07 6.50
C TRP A 229 4.47 13.03 7.16
N VAL A 230 3.17 13.27 7.05
CA VAL A 230 2.09 12.31 7.36
C VAL A 230 1.26 12.14 6.10
N ARG A 231 1.27 10.96 5.52
CA ARG A 231 0.52 10.59 4.32
C ARG A 231 -0.65 9.71 4.69
N VAL A 232 -1.79 9.83 3.99
CA VAL A 232 -2.98 9.01 4.24
C VAL A 232 -3.39 8.28 2.97
N HIS A 233 -3.49 6.95 3.04
CA HIS A 233 -3.94 6.11 1.93
C HIS A 233 -5.32 5.50 2.19
N TYR A 234 -5.97 5.06 1.13
CA TYR A 234 -7.22 4.27 1.14
C TYR A 234 -8.39 4.99 1.82
N LEU A 235 -8.63 6.24 1.42
CA LEU A 235 -9.81 6.99 1.80
C LEU A 235 -11.02 6.56 0.96
N TYR A 236 -12.19 6.44 1.59
CA TYR A 236 -13.42 6.13 0.86
C TYR A 236 -14.20 7.41 0.55
N PRO A 237 -14.69 7.62 -0.69
CA PRO A 237 -15.24 8.92 -1.12
C PRO A 237 -16.38 9.44 -0.23
N ASP A 238 -17.35 8.59 0.12
CA ASP A 238 -18.53 8.97 0.89
C ASP A 238 -18.32 9.11 2.41
N GLU A 239 -17.10 8.92 2.86
CA GLU A 239 -16.71 9.07 4.28
C GLU A 239 -15.93 10.37 4.55
N MET A 240 -15.79 11.26 3.55
CA MET A 240 -15.03 12.51 3.64
C MET A 240 -15.85 13.60 4.34
N SER A 241 -15.78 13.65 5.68
CA SER A 241 -16.42 14.72 6.46
C SER A 241 -15.71 16.06 6.31
N GLN A 242 -16.43 17.18 6.55
CA GLN A 242 -15.81 18.51 6.53
C GLN A 242 -14.65 18.61 7.53
N GLU A 243 -14.82 18.07 8.72
CA GLU A 243 -13.74 18.04 9.73
C GLU A 243 -12.48 17.34 9.22
N LEU A 244 -12.62 16.22 8.51
CA LEU A 244 -11.48 15.51 7.92
C LEU A 244 -10.82 16.38 6.83
N ILE A 245 -11.62 16.98 5.94
CA ILE A 245 -11.11 17.87 4.89
C ILE A 245 -10.36 19.06 5.50
N ASP A 246 -10.89 19.67 6.55
CA ASP A 246 -10.24 20.78 7.25
C ASP A 246 -8.87 20.39 7.84
N VAL A 247 -8.74 19.18 8.37
CA VAL A 247 -7.47 18.65 8.89
C VAL A 247 -6.49 18.40 7.74
N LEU A 248 -6.93 17.74 6.68
CA LEU A 248 -6.10 17.45 5.51
C LEU A 248 -5.60 18.74 4.82
N ALA A 249 -6.42 19.81 4.85
CA ALA A 249 -6.06 21.10 4.29
C ALA A 249 -5.08 21.90 5.15
N ASN A 250 -5.26 21.90 6.47
CA ASN A 250 -4.61 22.89 7.34
C ASN A 250 -3.44 22.34 8.16
N GLU A 251 -3.33 21.02 8.37
CA GLU A 251 -2.18 20.48 9.09
C GLU A 251 -0.93 20.48 8.19
N PRO A 252 0.15 21.15 8.59
CA PRO A 252 1.31 21.37 7.71
C PRO A 252 2.12 20.11 7.43
N LYS A 253 2.09 19.12 8.32
CA LYS A 253 2.79 17.85 8.12
C LYS A 253 2.00 16.87 7.24
N ILE A 254 0.70 17.10 7.01
CA ILE A 254 -0.09 16.27 6.12
C ILE A 254 0.24 16.66 4.68
N VAL A 255 0.81 15.70 3.95
CA VAL A 255 1.08 15.88 2.52
C VAL A 255 -0.22 16.05 1.73
N LYS A 256 -0.21 16.97 0.76
CA LYS A 256 -1.39 17.25 -0.07
C LYS A 256 -1.55 16.20 -1.18
N TYR A 257 -1.64 14.96 -0.77
CA TYR A 257 -1.81 13.78 -1.60
C TYR A 257 -2.90 12.89 -0.98
N LEU A 258 -3.98 12.64 -1.70
CA LEU A 258 -5.10 11.83 -1.23
C LEU A 258 -5.35 10.64 -2.16
N ASP A 259 -5.24 9.45 -1.63
CA ASP A 259 -5.60 8.21 -2.32
C ASP A 259 -7.06 7.84 -2.04
N ILE A 260 -7.91 8.06 -3.05
CA ILE A 260 -9.37 7.88 -2.98
C ILE A 260 -9.82 6.92 -4.09
N PRO A 261 -9.76 5.60 -3.89
CA PRO A 261 -10.13 4.61 -4.90
C PRO A 261 -11.61 4.67 -5.25
N ILE A 262 -11.98 5.22 -6.40
CA ILE A 262 -13.39 5.30 -6.86
C ILE A 262 -13.82 4.04 -7.60
N GLN A 263 -12.90 3.34 -8.22
CA GLN A 263 -13.05 2.11 -9.02
C GLN A 263 -13.75 2.32 -10.37
N HIS A 264 -14.81 3.09 -10.45
CA HIS A 264 -15.53 3.49 -11.65
C HIS A 264 -16.31 4.79 -11.42
N ILE A 265 -16.87 5.40 -12.49
CA ILE A 265 -17.66 6.65 -12.39
C ILE A 265 -19.13 6.47 -12.80
N ASN A 266 -19.48 5.39 -13.47
CA ASN A 266 -20.85 5.12 -13.90
C ASN A 266 -21.70 4.62 -12.73
N ASP A 267 -22.91 5.19 -12.55
CA ASP A 267 -23.80 4.92 -11.42
C ASP A 267 -24.28 3.46 -11.37
N GLU A 268 -24.60 2.87 -12.54
CA GLU A 268 -25.04 1.48 -12.61
C GLU A 268 -23.92 0.51 -12.20
N ILE A 269 -22.69 0.76 -12.66
CA ILE A 269 -21.51 -0.03 -12.27
C ILE A 269 -21.26 0.11 -10.76
N LEU A 270 -21.26 1.34 -10.23
CA LEU A 270 -21.05 1.58 -8.80
C LEU A 270 -22.10 0.85 -7.95
N ARG A 271 -23.37 0.93 -8.36
CA ARG A 271 -24.48 0.23 -7.70
C ARG A 271 -24.33 -1.29 -7.74
N LYS A 272 -23.99 -1.88 -8.91
CA LYS A 272 -23.74 -3.32 -9.06
C LYS A 272 -22.57 -3.77 -8.18
N MET A 273 -21.52 -2.95 -8.07
CA MET A 273 -20.34 -3.22 -7.26
C MET A 273 -20.56 -2.93 -5.77
N ASN A 274 -21.78 -2.62 -5.35
CA ASN A 274 -22.11 -2.26 -3.96
C ASN A 274 -21.25 -1.10 -3.43
N ARG A 275 -20.89 -0.16 -4.31
CA ARG A 275 -20.23 1.09 -3.95
C ARG A 275 -21.27 2.13 -3.54
N ARG A 276 -20.99 2.82 -2.42
CA ARG A 276 -21.85 3.92 -1.95
C ARG A 276 -21.50 5.19 -2.71
N GLY A 277 -22.49 6.07 -2.87
CA GLY A 277 -22.37 7.27 -3.70
C GLY A 277 -22.67 6.99 -5.17
N ASN A 278 -22.47 8.00 -5.99
CA ASN A 278 -22.66 7.97 -7.45
C ASN A 278 -21.61 8.86 -8.13
N GLY A 279 -21.58 8.85 -9.46
CA GLY A 279 -20.61 9.61 -10.24
C GLY A 279 -20.71 11.12 -10.03
N GLU A 280 -21.92 11.67 -9.86
CA GLU A 280 -22.11 13.09 -9.55
C GLU A 280 -21.52 13.47 -8.18
N TYR A 281 -21.75 12.64 -7.17
CA TYR A 281 -21.16 12.84 -5.85
C TYR A 281 -19.62 12.85 -5.90
N VAL A 282 -19.00 11.92 -6.65
CA VAL A 282 -17.55 11.87 -6.82
C VAL A 282 -17.03 13.15 -7.48
N ARG A 283 -17.70 13.63 -8.54
CA ARG A 283 -17.36 14.90 -9.21
C ARG A 283 -17.39 16.09 -8.26
N GLN A 284 -18.47 16.20 -7.50
CA GLN A 284 -18.64 17.27 -6.51
C GLN A 284 -17.59 17.19 -5.42
N LEU A 285 -17.28 15.99 -4.92
CA LEU A 285 -16.24 15.78 -3.91
C LEU A 285 -14.86 16.21 -4.43
N PHE A 286 -14.45 15.77 -5.62
CA PHE A 286 -13.13 16.10 -6.17
C PHE A 286 -13.00 17.59 -6.48
N THR A 287 -14.05 18.23 -6.99
CA THR A 287 -14.10 19.69 -7.17
C THR A 287 -13.94 20.41 -5.84
N LYS A 288 -14.67 19.97 -4.82
CA LYS A 288 -14.57 20.53 -3.47
C LYS A 288 -13.17 20.37 -2.87
N LEU A 289 -12.60 19.17 -2.94
CA LEU A 289 -11.26 18.89 -2.42
C LEU A 289 -10.19 19.77 -3.05
N ARG A 290 -10.20 19.93 -4.39
CA ARG A 290 -9.27 20.82 -5.09
C ARG A 290 -9.44 22.29 -4.71
N HIS A 291 -10.68 22.71 -4.45
CA HIS A 291 -10.95 24.09 -3.99
C HIS A 291 -10.47 24.33 -2.56
N GLU A 292 -10.67 23.38 -1.65
CA GLU A 292 -10.36 23.53 -0.23
C GLU A 292 -8.92 23.16 0.14
N ILE A 293 -8.23 22.37 -0.71
CA ILE A 293 -6.85 21.92 -0.48
C ILE A 293 -5.95 22.37 -1.64
N PRO A 294 -5.36 23.55 -1.58
CA PRO A 294 -4.45 24.02 -2.62
C PRO A 294 -3.24 23.09 -2.79
N GLY A 295 -2.85 22.83 -4.04
CA GLY A 295 -1.74 21.92 -4.37
C GLY A 295 -2.07 20.45 -4.18
N LEU A 296 -3.37 20.09 -4.09
CA LEU A 296 -3.79 18.71 -3.91
C LEU A 296 -3.46 17.84 -5.12
N VAL A 297 -2.79 16.74 -4.88
CA VAL A 297 -2.62 15.62 -5.78
C VAL A 297 -3.67 14.55 -5.45
N LEU A 298 -4.51 14.23 -6.42
CA LEU A 298 -5.53 13.19 -6.30
C LEU A 298 -5.03 11.89 -6.93
N ARG A 299 -5.00 10.84 -6.12
CA ARG A 299 -4.77 9.48 -6.58
C ARG A 299 -6.07 8.68 -6.53
N THR A 300 -6.28 7.85 -7.54
CA THR A 300 -7.39 6.89 -7.55
C THR A 300 -6.97 5.55 -8.15
N SER A 301 -7.76 4.52 -7.87
CA SER A 301 -7.68 3.24 -8.56
C SER A 301 -8.97 3.01 -9.32
N LEU A 302 -8.84 2.50 -10.55
CA LEU A 302 -9.93 2.17 -11.45
C LEU A 302 -9.89 0.70 -11.81
N ILE A 303 -11.07 0.10 -12.01
CA ILE A 303 -11.21 -1.27 -12.48
C ILE A 303 -12.01 -1.23 -13.77
N THR A 304 -11.42 -1.74 -14.85
CA THR A 304 -12.04 -1.88 -16.16
C THR A 304 -12.61 -3.30 -16.37
N GLY A 305 -13.64 -3.44 -17.17
CA GLY A 305 -14.27 -4.74 -17.39
C GLY A 305 -15.13 -5.24 -16.23
N LEU A 306 -15.59 -4.36 -15.36
CA LEU A 306 -16.52 -4.72 -14.29
C LEU A 306 -17.86 -5.23 -14.85
N PRO A 307 -18.59 -6.10 -14.10
CA PRO A 307 -19.90 -6.58 -14.49
C PRO A 307 -20.85 -5.47 -14.93
N GLY A 308 -21.27 -5.53 -16.18
CA GLY A 308 -22.16 -4.57 -16.83
C GLY A 308 -21.47 -3.38 -17.50
N GLU A 309 -20.13 -3.33 -17.56
CA GLU A 309 -19.40 -2.33 -18.29
C GLU A 309 -19.42 -2.63 -19.80
N GLY A 310 -20.19 -1.82 -20.55
CA GLY A 310 -20.16 -1.78 -22.01
C GLY A 310 -19.33 -0.61 -22.52
N GLU A 311 -19.45 -0.30 -23.83
CA GLU A 311 -18.73 0.80 -24.47
C GLU A 311 -19.13 2.17 -23.92
N VAL A 312 -20.41 2.35 -23.57
CA VAL A 312 -20.93 3.62 -23.05
C VAL A 312 -20.38 3.91 -21.66
N GLU A 313 -20.38 2.91 -20.78
CA GLU A 313 -19.89 3.04 -19.42
C GLU A 313 -18.38 3.27 -19.39
N PHE A 314 -17.65 2.57 -20.27
CA PHE A 314 -16.22 2.77 -20.41
C PHE A 314 -15.87 4.16 -20.98
N ALA A 315 -16.63 4.63 -21.99
CA ALA A 315 -16.44 5.98 -22.52
C ALA A 315 -16.65 7.05 -21.44
N GLN A 316 -17.66 6.90 -20.57
CA GLN A 316 -17.87 7.81 -19.44
C GLN A 316 -16.69 7.84 -18.45
N LEU A 317 -16.02 6.69 -18.24
CA LEU A 317 -14.82 6.63 -17.40
C LEU A 317 -13.66 7.40 -18.02
N CYS A 318 -13.44 7.21 -19.33
CA CYS A 318 -12.40 7.94 -20.08
C CYS A 318 -12.66 9.46 -20.11
N ASP A 319 -13.93 9.87 -20.32
CA ASP A 319 -14.32 11.28 -20.32
C ASP A 319 -14.13 11.93 -18.97
N PHE A 320 -14.45 11.21 -17.88
CA PHE A 320 -14.21 11.67 -16.51
C PHE A 320 -12.71 11.92 -16.26
N LEU A 321 -11.83 11.03 -16.69
CA LEU A 321 -10.37 11.21 -16.52
C LEU A 321 -9.87 12.44 -17.28
N LYS A 322 -10.30 12.63 -18.53
CA LYS A 322 -9.92 13.81 -19.34
C LYS A 322 -10.44 15.12 -18.76
N GLU A 323 -11.64 15.09 -18.14
CA GLU A 323 -12.25 16.26 -17.52
C GLU A 323 -11.55 16.63 -16.20
N TYR A 324 -11.34 15.64 -15.33
CA TYR A 324 -10.82 15.88 -13.97
C TYR A 324 -9.31 15.86 -13.87
N LYS A 325 -8.59 15.29 -14.87
CA LYS A 325 -7.13 15.26 -14.94
C LYS A 325 -6.52 14.89 -13.58
N LEU A 326 -6.84 13.68 -13.10
CA LEU A 326 -6.29 13.20 -11.82
C LEU A 326 -4.80 12.92 -11.98
N GLU A 327 -3.99 13.42 -11.07
CA GLU A 327 -2.52 13.41 -11.17
C GLU A 327 -1.95 11.98 -11.08
N ARG A 328 -2.61 11.09 -10.34
CA ARG A 328 -2.17 9.70 -10.18
C ARG A 328 -3.35 8.73 -10.35
N VAL A 329 -3.28 7.80 -11.29
CA VAL A 329 -4.32 6.79 -11.51
C VAL A 329 -3.71 5.42 -11.75
N GLY A 330 -4.10 4.44 -10.94
CA GLY A 330 -3.84 3.03 -11.24
C GLY A 330 -5.05 2.39 -11.93
N ALA A 331 -4.85 1.79 -13.11
CA ALA A 331 -5.88 1.07 -13.84
C ALA A 331 -5.65 -0.45 -13.78
N PHE A 332 -6.69 -1.19 -13.42
CA PHE A 332 -6.63 -2.65 -13.26
C PHE A 332 -7.75 -3.32 -14.05
N ALA A 333 -7.43 -4.36 -14.81
CA ALA A 333 -8.45 -5.22 -15.39
C ALA A 333 -9.18 -5.98 -14.27
N PHE A 334 -10.50 -6.11 -14.39
CA PHE A 334 -11.30 -6.89 -13.44
C PHE A 334 -10.80 -8.32 -13.34
N SER A 335 -10.53 -8.77 -12.12
CA SER A 335 -10.20 -10.15 -11.79
C SER A 335 -11.39 -10.78 -11.07
N PRO A 336 -12.06 -11.79 -11.67
CA PRO A 336 -13.21 -12.46 -11.07
C PRO A 336 -12.77 -13.39 -9.93
N GLU A 337 -12.62 -12.83 -8.73
CA GLU A 337 -12.13 -13.56 -7.58
C GLU A 337 -13.17 -14.51 -6.99
N GLU A 338 -12.79 -15.78 -6.86
CA GLU A 338 -13.65 -16.83 -6.32
C GLU A 338 -14.29 -16.45 -4.98
N GLY A 339 -15.59 -16.70 -4.87
CA GLY A 339 -16.39 -16.39 -3.70
C GLY A 339 -16.78 -14.92 -3.57
N THR A 340 -16.51 -14.07 -4.57
CA THR A 340 -17.05 -12.70 -4.63
C THR A 340 -18.36 -12.67 -5.44
N ARG A 341 -19.23 -11.72 -5.12
CA ARG A 341 -20.49 -11.56 -5.87
C ARG A 341 -20.26 -11.19 -7.33
N ALA A 342 -19.24 -10.38 -7.61
CA ALA A 342 -18.94 -9.94 -8.96
C ALA A 342 -18.47 -11.08 -9.87
N ALA A 343 -17.81 -12.10 -9.33
CA ALA A 343 -17.38 -13.27 -10.10
C ALA A 343 -18.58 -14.16 -10.57
N GLU A 344 -19.74 -14.03 -9.92
CA GLU A 344 -20.97 -14.76 -10.28
C GLU A 344 -21.86 -13.96 -11.26
N MET A 345 -21.46 -12.72 -11.58
CA MET A 345 -22.18 -11.86 -12.53
C MET A 345 -21.64 -12.05 -13.95
N GLU A 346 -22.41 -11.62 -14.94
CA GLU A 346 -21.94 -11.50 -16.32
C GLU A 346 -21.02 -10.29 -16.44
N TYR A 347 -19.80 -10.48 -16.94
CA TYR A 347 -18.77 -9.46 -17.14
C TYR A 347 -18.13 -9.58 -18.53
N PRO A 348 -17.51 -8.51 -19.06
CA PRO A 348 -16.77 -8.54 -20.32
C PRO A 348 -15.65 -9.56 -20.31
N ASP A 349 -15.22 -9.99 -21.49
CA ASP A 349 -14.05 -10.84 -21.65
C ASP A 349 -12.82 -10.18 -20.99
N THR A 350 -11.96 -11.01 -20.35
CA THR A 350 -10.76 -10.56 -19.66
C THR A 350 -9.82 -9.77 -20.60
N GLU A 351 -9.77 -10.15 -21.87
CA GLU A 351 -8.96 -9.43 -22.86
C GLU A 351 -9.50 -8.01 -23.12
N ILE A 352 -10.81 -7.84 -23.18
CA ILE A 352 -11.45 -6.51 -23.27
C ILE A 352 -11.12 -5.68 -22.03
N ALA A 353 -11.18 -6.29 -20.84
CA ALA A 353 -10.86 -5.60 -19.60
C ALA A 353 -9.39 -5.11 -19.57
N LYS A 354 -8.45 -5.93 -20.05
CA LYS A 354 -7.01 -5.56 -20.17
C LYS A 354 -6.81 -4.43 -21.17
N GLN A 355 -7.38 -4.53 -22.38
CA GLN A 355 -7.28 -3.48 -23.39
C GLN A 355 -7.84 -2.15 -22.89
N ARG A 356 -8.93 -2.16 -22.13
CA ARG A 356 -9.50 -0.95 -21.51
C ARG A 356 -8.58 -0.39 -20.42
N ALA A 357 -7.92 -1.24 -19.62
CA ALA A 357 -6.94 -0.79 -18.64
C ALA A 357 -5.73 -0.13 -19.31
N GLU A 358 -5.24 -0.67 -20.42
CA GLU A 358 -4.18 -0.08 -21.23
C GLU A 358 -4.61 1.29 -21.81
N GLN A 359 -5.83 1.41 -22.32
CA GLN A 359 -6.35 2.71 -22.81
C GLN A 359 -6.46 3.75 -21.68
N VAL A 360 -6.85 3.33 -20.47
CA VAL A 360 -6.86 4.23 -19.31
C VAL A 360 -5.43 4.65 -18.97
N ALA A 361 -4.45 3.74 -19.01
CA ALA A 361 -3.05 4.04 -18.76
C ALA A 361 -2.48 5.03 -19.79
N GLU A 362 -2.83 4.90 -21.09
CA GLU A 362 -2.44 5.86 -22.13
C GLU A 362 -3.03 7.27 -21.90
N ILE A 363 -4.29 7.36 -21.42
CA ILE A 363 -4.89 8.64 -21.06
C ILE A 363 -4.15 9.23 -19.86
N GLN A 364 -3.83 8.40 -18.88
CA GLN A 364 -3.18 8.82 -17.65
C GLN A 364 -1.75 9.29 -17.88
N SER A 365 -0.98 8.61 -18.74
CA SER A 365 0.39 9.04 -19.10
C SER A 365 0.39 10.49 -19.57
N ARG A 366 -0.51 10.88 -20.47
CA ARG A 366 -0.62 12.26 -20.94
C ARG A 366 -1.01 13.26 -19.86
N ILE A 367 -1.88 12.86 -18.93
CA ILE A 367 -2.28 13.72 -17.80
C ILE A 367 -1.11 13.91 -16.85
N MET A 368 -0.31 12.86 -16.64
CA MET A 368 0.87 12.89 -15.80
C MET A 368 1.97 13.76 -16.42
N ASP A 369 2.16 13.68 -17.74
CA ASP A 369 3.07 14.57 -18.48
C ASP A 369 2.65 16.04 -18.31
N ASP A 370 1.35 16.38 -18.54
CA ASP A 370 0.82 17.73 -18.31
C ASP A 370 1.10 18.22 -16.86
N TYR A 371 0.92 17.31 -15.86
CA TYR A 371 1.17 17.63 -14.46
C TYR A 371 2.67 17.88 -14.21
N ASN A 372 3.52 16.97 -14.67
CA ASN A 372 4.97 17.06 -14.48
C ASN A 372 5.54 18.31 -15.16
N GLU A 373 5.11 18.62 -16.40
CA GLU A 373 5.46 19.88 -17.09
C GLU A 373 5.06 21.12 -16.25
N SER A 374 3.91 21.07 -15.57
CA SER A 374 3.49 22.17 -14.69
C SER A 374 4.35 22.35 -13.45
N CYS A 375 5.16 21.36 -13.09
CA CYS A 375 6.10 21.41 -11.97
C CYS A 375 7.44 22.07 -12.36
N VAL A 376 7.77 22.17 -13.66
CA VAL A 376 9.01 22.79 -14.14
C VAL A 376 9.08 24.26 -13.69
N GLY A 377 10.24 24.68 -13.18
CA GLY A 377 10.48 26.00 -12.59
C GLY A 377 9.97 26.15 -11.15
N GLN A 378 9.39 25.12 -10.55
CA GLN A 378 8.98 25.16 -9.14
C GLN A 378 10.09 24.61 -8.23
N VAL A 379 10.14 25.11 -7.00
CA VAL A 379 10.97 24.55 -5.93
C VAL A 379 10.13 23.57 -5.11
N MET A 380 10.55 22.33 -5.09
CA MET A 380 9.83 21.26 -4.37
C MET A 380 10.65 20.71 -3.20
N GLN A 381 10.01 20.43 -2.09
CA GLN A 381 10.63 19.65 -1.01
C GLN A 381 10.69 18.18 -1.41
N VAL A 382 11.87 17.59 -1.36
CA VAL A 382 12.15 16.20 -1.76
C VAL A 382 12.74 15.43 -0.58
N LEU A 383 12.20 14.25 -0.31
CA LEU A 383 12.80 13.25 0.55
C LEU A 383 13.81 12.44 -0.29
N CYS A 384 15.11 12.64 -0.06
CA CYS A 384 16.17 11.91 -0.74
C CYS A 384 16.12 10.43 -0.35
N GLU A 385 16.00 9.54 -1.33
CA GLU A 385 15.91 8.09 -1.12
C GLU A 385 17.20 7.34 -1.48
N GLY A 386 18.09 7.99 -2.22
CA GLY A 386 19.37 7.39 -2.56
C GLY A 386 20.15 8.17 -3.60
N TYR A 387 21.26 7.56 -4.01
CA TYR A 387 22.13 8.00 -5.10
C TYR A 387 22.36 6.82 -6.04
N ASP A 388 22.16 7.05 -7.32
CA ASP A 388 22.45 6.06 -8.36
C ASP A 388 23.78 6.41 -9.03
N PRO A 389 24.81 5.56 -8.90
CA PRO A 389 26.12 5.82 -9.47
C PRO A 389 26.15 5.69 -11.02
N ASP A 390 25.23 4.95 -11.62
CA ASP A 390 25.17 4.78 -13.08
C ASP A 390 24.56 6.02 -13.74
N GLU A 391 23.57 6.65 -13.08
CA GLU A 391 22.95 7.91 -13.52
C GLU A 391 23.69 9.15 -12.98
N GLU A 392 24.69 8.98 -12.13
CA GLU A 392 25.43 10.05 -11.41
C GLU A 392 24.49 11.06 -10.72
N SER A 393 23.32 10.60 -10.26
CA SER A 393 22.24 11.44 -9.74
C SER A 393 21.67 10.91 -8.44
N TYR A 394 21.22 11.81 -7.59
CA TYR A 394 20.34 11.47 -6.47
C TYR A 394 18.92 11.24 -6.97
N TYR A 395 18.16 10.43 -6.24
CA TYR A 395 16.73 10.28 -6.47
C TYR A 395 15.96 10.39 -5.15
N GLY A 396 14.68 10.76 -5.27
CA GLY A 396 13.83 10.88 -4.12
C GLY A 396 12.37 11.06 -4.50
N ARG A 397 11.54 11.39 -3.54
CA ARG A 397 10.10 11.63 -3.74
C ARG A 397 9.70 13.03 -3.28
N THR A 398 8.77 13.60 -4.01
CA THR A 398 8.03 14.79 -3.58
C THR A 398 6.82 14.38 -2.71
N TYR A 399 6.09 15.36 -2.20
CA TYR A 399 4.82 15.10 -1.53
C TYR A 399 3.77 14.44 -2.45
N ALA A 400 3.93 14.62 -3.76
CA ALA A 400 3.02 14.10 -4.79
C ALA A 400 3.22 12.62 -5.13
N ASP A 401 4.21 11.97 -4.49
CA ASP A 401 4.61 10.61 -4.83
C ASP A 401 4.60 9.70 -3.61
N SER A 402 3.91 8.57 -3.72
CA SER A 402 3.90 7.52 -2.71
C SER A 402 5.01 6.50 -2.98
N PRO A 403 5.70 5.97 -1.94
CA PRO A 403 6.76 4.99 -2.15
C PRO A 403 6.26 3.76 -2.92
N ASP A 404 7.08 3.27 -3.83
CA ASP A 404 6.89 2.05 -4.62
C ASP A 404 5.66 2.03 -5.56
N ILE A 405 4.92 3.15 -5.65
CA ILE A 405 3.67 3.21 -6.43
C ILE A 405 3.72 4.30 -7.50
N ASP A 406 4.26 5.47 -7.17
CA ASP A 406 4.31 6.64 -8.04
C ASP A 406 5.74 6.90 -8.52
N GLY A 407 5.96 7.98 -9.29
CA GLY A 407 7.24 8.35 -9.85
C GLY A 407 8.25 8.86 -8.83
N LYS A 408 9.38 9.30 -9.35
CA LYS A 408 10.51 9.88 -8.60
C LYS A 408 10.87 11.24 -9.15
N ILE A 409 11.71 11.94 -8.40
CA ILE A 409 12.47 13.08 -8.90
C ILE A 409 13.96 12.73 -8.86
N TRP A 410 14.64 12.93 -10.00
CA TRP A 410 16.09 12.83 -10.12
C TRP A 410 16.70 14.21 -9.95
N PHE A 411 17.81 14.30 -9.23
CA PHE A 411 18.44 15.60 -9.04
C PHE A 411 19.96 15.50 -8.84
N THR A 412 20.62 16.55 -9.22
CA THR A 412 22.07 16.70 -8.98
C THR A 412 22.33 17.60 -7.79
N ALA A 413 23.44 17.37 -7.11
CA ALA A 413 23.96 18.20 -6.04
C ALA A 413 25.49 18.06 -5.97
N GLU A 414 26.22 19.17 -5.80
CA GLU A 414 27.68 19.15 -5.59
C GLU A 414 28.01 18.64 -4.16
N LYS A 415 27.16 18.99 -3.19
CA LYS A 415 27.31 18.52 -1.83
C LYS A 415 26.72 17.12 -1.65
N HIS A 416 27.33 16.35 -0.73
CA HIS A 416 26.77 15.04 -0.36
C HIS A 416 25.42 15.18 0.36
N ILE A 417 24.37 14.54 -0.18
CA ILE A 417 23.06 14.45 0.41
C ILE A 417 22.90 13.07 1.07
N LYS A 418 22.51 13.04 2.31
CA LYS A 418 22.28 11.78 3.03
C LYS A 418 20.89 11.24 2.70
N THR A 419 20.80 9.93 2.43
CA THR A 419 19.52 9.22 2.30
C THR A 419 18.65 9.47 3.54
N GLY A 420 17.38 9.82 3.30
CA GLY A 420 16.43 10.23 4.32
C GLY A 420 16.45 11.74 4.64
N ASP A 421 17.31 12.55 4.04
CA ASP A 421 17.24 14.00 4.23
C ASP A 421 16.19 14.65 3.33
N PHE A 422 15.58 15.70 3.84
CA PHE A 422 14.71 16.58 3.06
C PHE A 422 15.51 17.73 2.50
N VAL A 423 15.41 17.91 1.18
CA VAL A 423 16.11 18.97 0.43
C VAL A 423 15.13 19.76 -0.45
N ALA A 424 15.45 20.99 -0.73
CA ALA A 424 14.73 21.80 -1.70
C ALA A 424 15.36 21.60 -3.08
N ILE A 425 14.55 21.20 -4.06
CA ILE A 425 15.00 20.93 -5.44
C ILE A 425 14.27 21.88 -6.38
N HIS A 426 15.04 22.57 -7.21
CA HIS A 426 14.53 23.32 -8.36
C HIS A 426 14.27 22.35 -9.50
N VAL A 427 13.02 22.22 -9.93
CA VAL A 427 12.64 21.34 -11.04
C VAL A 427 13.00 22.01 -12.35
N LEU A 428 13.86 21.36 -13.15
CA LEU A 428 14.37 21.91 -14.42
C LEU A 428 13.64 21.36 -15.63
N ASP A 429 13.29 20.07 -15.60
CA ASP A 429 12.76 19.36 -16.76
C ASP A 429 11.97 18.12 -16.31
N THR A 430 11.42 17.41 -17.28
CA THR A 430 10.79 16.11 -17.13
C THR A 430 11.43 15.10 -18.08
N TYR A 431 11.61 13.87 -17.62
CA TYR A 431 12.13 12.78 -18.44
C TYR A 431 11.47 11.45 -18.04
N ASP A 432 10.93 10.72 -19.02
CA ASP A 432 10.30 9.40 -18.85
C ASP A 432 9.28 9.38 -17.70
N GLU A 433 8.34 10.34 -17.72
CA GLU A 433 7.29 10.54 -16.70
C GLU A 433 7.80 10.91 -15.29
N GLU A 434 9.10 11.18 -15.12
CA GLU A 434 9.73 11.57 -13.85
C GLU A 434 10.25 13.02 -13.90
N LEU A 435 10.39 13.65 -12.74
CA LEU A 435 10.92 15.02 -12.64
C LEU A 435 12.45 14.99 -12.59
N VAL A 436 13.07 16.03 -13.17
CA VAL A 436 14.51 16.24 -13.11
C VAL A 436 14.81 17.63 -12.54
N GLY A 437 15.80 17.73 -11.66
CA GLY A 437 16.12 19.00 -11.02
C GLY A 437 17.54 19.11 -10.49
N VAL A 438 17.79 20.19 -9.80
CA VAL A 438 19.05 20.50 -9.13
C VAL A 438 18.76 21.00 -7.73
N LEU A 439 19.71 20.83 -6.81
CA LEU A 439 19.59 21.40 -5.47
C LEU A 439 19.39 22.90 -5.56
N GLU A 440 18.34 23.43 -4.90
CA GLU A 440 17.93 24.85 -5.01
C GLU A 440 19.09 25.83 -4.70
N GLU A 441 19.93 25.50 -3.71
CA GLU A 441 21.07 26.35 -3.34
C GLU A 441 22.15 26.44 -4.46
N GLU A 442 22.15 25.51 -5.40
CA GLU A 442 23.08 25.40 -6.51
C GLU A 442 22.48 25.86 -7.85
N TYR A 443 21.18 26.19 -7.85
CA TYR A 443 20.51 26.73 -9.03
C TYR A 443 20.95 28.18 -9.26
N ASN A 444 21.45 28.46 -10.47
CA ASN A 444 21.80 29.80 -10.90
C ASN A 444 20.93 30.16 -12.13
N ASP A 445 20.11 31.20 -11.96
CA ASP A 445 19.22 31.72 -13.02
C ASP A 445 20.00 32.35 -14.21
N ASP A 446 21.33 32.51 -14.08
CA ASP A 446 22.20 33.18 -15.07
C ASP A 446 22.70 32.25 -16.19
N CYS A 447 22.18 31.02 -16.31
CA CYS A 447 22.51 30.09 -17.37
C CYS A 447 21.38 30.01 -18.43
N GLU A 448 21.05 31.15 -19.08
CA GLU A 448 20.37 31.21 -20.38
C GLU A 448 21.37 31.31 -21.55
#